data_956d69389e89582c1952e153a40e1aa6
#
_entry.id   956d69389e89582c1952e153a40e1aa6
#
_cell.length_a   1.000
_cell.length_b   1.000
_cell.length_c   1.000
_cell.angle_alpha   90.00
_cell.angle_beta   90.00
_cell.angle_gamma   90.00
#
_symmetry.space_group_name_H-M   'P 1'
#
loop_
_entity.id
_entity.type
_entity.pdbx_description
1 polymer ?
#
loop_
_entity_poly.entity_id
_entity_poly.type
_entity_poly.pdbx_seq_one_letter_code
_entity_poly.pdbx_strand_id
1 'polypeptide(L)'
;MLNTFFISALCFLLTCSVNGQNAPAFKYAPLFSAIIVKNVDTSAAWYQAVFDMKTKNRINDAEHGFRVVIMEHSSFLLELIENKSWPDQRQVLSGKPEGTRIKGFFKIGFSVDNIDECLKQLALLKIIPQRIYTDSETKKRNFLIEDPDKNLIQFFE
;
A
#
# COMPACT_ATOMS: atom_id res chain seq x y z
N MET A 1 -74.01 3.49 -34.00
CA MET A 1 -72.87 4.29 -34.49
C MET A 1 -71.83 4.39 -33.31
N LEU A 2 -70.79 3.59 -33.35
CA LEU A 2 -69.76 3.52 -32.29
C LEU A 2 -68.54 4.26 -32.79
N ASN A 3 -68.21 5.41 -32.19
CA ASN A 3 -67.01 6.17 -32.50
C ASN A 3 -65.86 5.62 -31.69
N THR A 4 -64.90 5.00 -32.39
CA THR A 4 -63.66 4.50 -31.79
C THR A 4 -62.63 5.60 -31.87
N PHE A 5 -62.27 6.18 -30.70
CA PHE A 5 -61.10 7.09 -30.56
C PHE A 5 -59.83 6.30 -30.50
N PHE A 6 -58.99 6.40 -31.51
CA PHE A 6 -57.59 5.95 -31.43
C PHE A 6 -56.72 6.98 -30.72
N ILE A 7 -56.25 6.64 -29.52
CA ILE A 7 -55.26 7.41 -28.81
C ILE A 7 -53.90 6.88 -29.21
N SER A 8 -53.20 7.64 -30.07
CA SER A 8 -51.84 7.37 -30.46
C SER A 8 -50.90 7.83 -29.31
N ALA A 9 -50.37 6.88 -28.53
CA ALA A 9 -49.35 7.15 -27.52
C ALA A 9 -48.00 7.33 -28.20
N LEU A 10 -47.56 8.58 -28.34
CA LEU A 10 -46.23 8.94 -28.81
C LEU A 10 -45.21 8.75 -27.66
N CYS A 11 -44.53 7.58 -27.63
CA CYS A 11 -43.41 7.35 -26.74
C CYS A 11 -42.21 8.23 -27.15
N PHE A 12 -42.00 9.30 -26.43
CA PHE A 12 -40.75 10.06 -26.51
C PHE A 12 -39.63 9.27 -25.82
N LEU A 13 -38.80 8.58 -26.57
CA LEU A 13 -37.54 8.01 -26.09
C LEU A 13 -36.56 9.18 -25.83
N LEU A 14 -36.51 9.63 -24.59
CA LEU A 14 -35.43 10.50 -24.12
C LEU A 14 -34.14 9.67 -24.11
N THR A 15 -33.35 9.75 -25.17
CA THR A 15 -31.97 9.29 -25.15
C THR A 15 -31.17 10.26 -24.30
N CYS A 16 -30.96 9.95 -23.02
CA CYS A 16 -29.95 10.59 -22.21
C CYS A 16 -28.58 10.24 -22.80
N SER A 17 -28.04 11.13 -23.62
CA SER A 17 -26.63 11.10 -23.99
C SER A 17 -25.84 11.38 -22.74
N VAL A 18 -25.33 10.34 -22.06
CA VAL A 18 -24.31 10.48 -21.04
C VAL A 18 -23.07 10.97 -21.78
N ASN A 19 -22.85 12.29 -21.78
CA ASN A 19 -21.57 12.84 -22.13
C ASN A 19 -20.56 12.25 -21.12
N GLY A 20 -19.84 11.23 -21.56
CA GLY A 20 -18.68 10.73 -20.83
C GLY A 20 -17.70 11.90 -20.69
N GLN A 21 -17.75 12.58 -19.54
CA GLN A 21 -16.69 13.50 -19.17
C GLN A 21 -15.40 12.66 -19.19
N ASN A 22 -14.52 12.96 -20.15
CA ASN A 22 -13.19 12.40 -20.16
C ASN A 22 -12.60 12.70 -18.79
N ALA A 23 -12.48 11.66 -17.95
CA ALA A 23 -11.78 11.81 -16.67
C ALA A 23 -10.40 12.41 -16.98
N PRO A 24 -9.95 13.42 -16.24
CA PRO A 24 -8.65 13.99 -16.49
C PRO A 24 -7.62 12.87 -16.47
N ALA A 25 -6.86 12.73 -17.55
CA ALA A 25 -5.80 11.74 -17.63
C ALA A 25 -4.69 12.18 -16.68
N PHE A 26 -4.71 11.66 -15.44
CA PHE A 26 -3.61 11.85 -14.52
C PHE A 26 -2.38 11.13 -15.08
N LYS A 27 -1.30 11.85 -15.28
CA LYS A 27 0.01 11.23 -15.53
C LYS A 27 0.53 10.76 -14.17
N TYR A 28 0.51 9.45 -13.95
CA TYR A 28 1.07 8.86 -12.75
C TYR A 28 2.60 8.94 -12.81
N ALA A 29 3.20 9.53 -11.78
CA ALA A 29 4.62 9.43 -11.48
C ALA A 29 4.92 8.08 -10.83
N PRO A 30 6.20 7.76 -10.51
CA PRO A 30 6.54 6.60 -9.71
C PRO A 30 5.69 6.49 -8.45
N LEU A 31 5.32 5.28 -8.06
CA LEU A 31 4.57 5.05 -6.83
C LEU A 31 5.36 5.58 -5.64
N PHE A 32 4.70 6.39 -4.82
CA PHE A 32 5.25 6.95 -3.60
C PHE A 32 4.46 6.45 -2.39
N SER A 33 5.17 6.04 -1.35
CA SER A 33 4.57 5.70 -0.05
C SER A 33 5.39 6.32 1.06
N ALA A 34 4.72 6.76 2.12
CA ALA A 34 5.37 7.25 3.33
C ALA A 34 4.96 6.37 4.52
N ILE A 35 5.93 6.02 5.36
CA ILE A 35 5.70 5.26 6.59
C ILE A 35 6.42 5.90 7.76
N ILE A 36 5.78 5.85 8.91
CA ILE A 36 6.36 6.33 10.16
C ILE A 36 7.15 5.18 10.78
N VAL A 37 8.39 5.47 11.17
CA VAL A 37 9.32 4.50 11.74
C VAL A 37 9.92 5.03 13.04
N LYS A 38 10.31 4.13 13.92
CA LYS A 38 10.94 4.47 15.19
C LYS A 38 12.35 5.05 15.00
N ASN A 39 13.08 4.56 13.99
CA ASN A 39 14.44 5.01 13.68
C ASN A 39 14.70 4.86 12.18
N VAL A 40 14.87 5.99 11.49
CA VAL A 40 15.07 6.02 10.02
C VAL A 40 16.35 5.31 9.56
N ASP A 41 17.42 5.28 10.38
CA ASP A 41 18.66 4.64 9.96
C ASP A 41 18.54 3.12 10.01
N THR A 42 17.92 2.58 11.08
CA THR A 42 17.62 1.15 11.20
C THR A 42 16.70 0.68 10.10
N SER A 43 15.60 1.42 9.85
CA SER A 43 14.62 1.06 8.81
C SER A 43 15.23 1.19 7.42
N ALA A 44 16.01 2.24 7.13
CA ALA A 44 16.69 2.39 5.85
C ALA A 44 17.66 1.23 5.56
N ALA A 45 18.45 0.82 6.56
CA ALA A 45 19.35 -0.33 6.41
C ALA A 45 18.57 -1.63 6.14
N TRP A 46 17.43 -1.81 6.76
CA TRP A 46 16.57 -2.97 6.55
C TRP A 46 15.95 -2.97 5.14
N TYR A 47 15.38 -1.83 4.69
CA TYR A 47 14.81 -1.71 3.34
C TYR A 47 15.86 -1.85 2.25
N GLN A 48 17.09 -1.39 2.50
CA GLN A 48 18.22 -1.65 1.61
C GLN A 48 18.53 -3.14 1.51
N ALA A 49 18.59 -3.84 2.64
CA ALA A 49 18.93 -5.27 2.66
C ALA A 49 17.85 -6.16 2.03
N VAL A 50 16.56 -5.84 2.24
CA VAL A 50 15.43 -6.68 1.80
C VAL A 50 15.01 -6.38 0.37
N PHE A 51 15.02 -5.11 -0.04
CA PHE A 51 14.47 -4.64 -1.31
C PHE A 51 15.50 -4.02 -2.24
N ASP A 52 16.78 -4.05 -1.89
CA ASP A 52 17.85 -3.34 -2.63
C ASP A 52 17.54 -1.86 -2.87
N MET A 53 16.78 -1.25 -1.94
CA MET A 53 16.46 0.17 -2.03
C MET A 53 17.69 1.01 -1.75
N LYS A 54 17.86 2.11 -2.48
CA LYS A 54 18.96 3.07 -2.29
C LYS A 54 18.45 4.33 -1.63
N THR A 55 19.22 4.87 -0.71
CA THR A 55 18.93 6.20 -0.15
C THR A 55 19.10 7.25 -1.25
N LYS A 56 18.01 7.96 -1.54
CA LYS A 56 17.99 9.09 -2.48
C LYS A 56 18.26 10.41 -1.80
N ASN A 57 17.66 10.62 -0.64
CA ASN A 57 17.79 11.87 0.13
C ASN A 57 17.64 11.63 1.62
N ARG A 58 18.21 12.52 2.43
CA ARG A 58 18.07 12.59 3.88
C ARG A 58 17.75 14.01 4.31
N ILE A 59 16.76 14.17 5.17
CA ILE A 59 16.33 15.45 5.74
C ILE A 59 16.39 15.32 7.24
N ASN A 60 16.98 16.33 7.89
CA ASN A 60 16.98 16.45 9.34
C ASN A 60 16.43 17.83 9.72
N ASP A 61 15.20 17.84 10.15
CA ASP A 61 14.51 19.04 10.64
C ASP A 61 14.49 18.99 12.17
N ALA A 62 15.55 19.51 12.76
CA ALA A 62 15.72 19.54 14.22
C ALA A 62 14.72 20.49 14.90
N GLU A 63 14.27 21.53 14.20
CA GLU A 63 13.31 22.51 14.73
C GLU A 63 11.94 21.86 14.97
N HIS A 64 11.47 21.02 14.04
CA HIS A 64 10.19 20.32 14.14
C HIS A 64 10.33 18.87 14.63
N GLY A 65 11.55 18.42 14.93
CA GLY A 65 11.81 17.08 15.47
C GLY A 65 11.66 15.94 14.48
N PHE A 66 11.76 16.22 13.16
CA PHE A 66 11.67 15.23 12.09
C PHE A 66 13.03 14.79 11.59
N ARG A 67 13.11 13.50 11.29
CA ARG A 67 14.16 12.94 10.44
C ARG A 67 13.49 12.15 9.32
N VAL A 68 13.93 12.37 8.09
CA VAL A 68 13.33 11.71 6.92
C VAL A 68 14.43 11.09 6.07
N VAL A 69 14.19 9.86 5.62
CA VAL A 69 15.00 9.21 4.60
C VAL A 69 14.12 8.84 3.42
N ILE A 70 14.44 9.37 2.24
CA ILE A 70 13.79 8.98 1.00
C ILE A 70 14.62 7.89 0.35
N MET A 71 14.00 6.75 0.11
CA MET A 71 14.60 5.60 -0.56
C MET A 71 13.95 5.37 -1.90
N GLU A 72 14.71 4.80 -2.85
CA GLU A 72 14.21 4.48 -4.18
C GLU A 72 14.64 3.09 -4.64
N HIS A 73 13.75 2.41 -5.35
CA HIS A 73 14.03 1.23 -6.14
C HIS A 73 13.15 1.25 -7.39
N SER A 74 13.76 1.23 -8.59
CA SER A 74 13.04 1.30 -9.86
C SER A 74 12.04 2.48 -9.90
N SER A 75 10.74 2.21 -9.96
CA SER A 75 9.67 3.20 -10.02
C SER A 75 8.97 3.45 -8.67
N PHE A 76 9.51 2.92 -7.56
CA PHE A 76 8.94 3.06 -6.24
C PHE A 76 9.79 3.97 -5.36
N LEU A 77 9.16 4.94 -4.73
CA LEU A 77 9.76 5.81 -3.72
C LEU A 77 9.14 5.50 -2.35
N LEU A 78 9.99 5.32 -1.35
CA LEU A 78 9.59 5.12 0.03
C LEU A 78 10.19 6.22 0.91
N GLU A 79 9.32 6.95 1.59
CA GLU A 79 9.72 7.93 2.60
C GLU A 79 9.60 7.31 3.99
N LEU A 80 10.71 7.25 4.70
CA LEU A 80 10.79 6.84 6.10
C LEU A 80 10.80 8.09 6.95
N ILE A 81 9.83 8.23 7.86
CA ILE A 81 9.66 9.41 8.70
C ILE A 81 9.83 9.01 10.17
N GLU A 82 10.78 9.62 10.85
CA GLU A 82 10.96 9.50 12.30
C GLU A 82 10.53 10.80 12.98
N ASN A 83 9.66 10.69 13.98
CA ASN A 83 9.40 11.75 14.94
C ASN A 83 9.27 11.15 16.33
N LYS A 84 10.15 11.57 17.23
CA LYS A 84 10.24 11.00 18.60
C LYS A 84 9.00 11.28 19.47
N SER A 85 8.19 12.29 19.11
CA SER A 85 6.99 12.64 19.86
C SER A 85 5.78 11.76 19.48
N TRP A 86 5.85 11.03 18.38
CA TRP A 86 4.75 10.19 17.93
C TRP A 86 4.79 8.82 18.59
N PRO A 87 3.65 8.34 19.09
CA PRO A 87 3.58 7.04 19.76
C PRO A 87 3.76 5.89 18.77
N ASP A 88 4.44 4.83 19.20
CA ASP A 88 4.49 3.55 18.50
C ASP A 88 3.07 2.93 18.44
N GLN A 89 2.71 2.36 17.30
CA GLN A 89 1.41 1.70 17.10
C GLN A 89 1.14 0.64 18.19
N ARG A 90 2.16 -0.09 18.63
CA ARG A 90 2.03 -1.08 19.72
C ARG A 90 1.71 -0.45 21.06
N GLN A 91 2.22 0.74 21.34
CA GLN A 91 1.87 1.48 22.56
C GLN A 91 0.40 1.90 22.53
N VAL A 92 -0.08 2.40 21.38
CA VAL A 92 -1.48 2.80 21.20
C VAL A 92 -2.43 1.61 21.32
N LEU A 93 -2.00 0.42 20.87
CA LEU A 93 -2.79 -0.81 20.92
C LEU A 93 -2.61 -1.61 22.23
N SER A 94 -1.75 -1.17 23.14
CA SER A 94 -1.52 -1.84 24.41
C SER A 94 -2.81 -1.97 25.22
N GLY A 95 -3.08 -3.16 25.75
CA GLY A 95 -4.31 -3.46 26.49
C GLY A 95 -5.58 -3.63 25.65
N LYS A 96 -5.49 -3.57 24.33
CA LYS A 96 -6.60 -3.91 23.43
C LYS A 96 -6.63 -5.41 23.12
N PRO A 97 -7.80 -5.97 22.77
CA PRO A 97 -7.92 -7.38 22.36
C PRO A 97 -6.95 -7.71 21.22
N GLU A 98 -6.47 -8.96 21.20
CA GLU A 98 -5.66 -9.47 20.09
C GLU A 98 -6.40 -9.28 18.75
N GLY A 99 -5.66 -8.93 17.70
CA GLY A 99 -6.25 -8.67 16.39
C GLY A 99 -6.87 -7.26 16.23
N THR A 100 -6.88 -6.41 17.28
CA THR A 100 -7.29 -5.02 17.13
C THR A 100 -6.43 -4.30 16.10
N ARG A 101 -7.06 -3.51 15.23
CA ARG A 101 -6.40 -2.70 14.20
C ARG A 101 -6.85 -1.25 14.28
N ILE A 102 -5.96 -0.35 13.91
CA ILE A 102 -6.29 1.06 13.72
C ILE A 102 -6.79 1.22 12.28
N LYS A 103 -7.88 1.93 12.10
CA LYS A 103 -8.39 2.24 10.75
C LYS A 103 -7.40 3.14 10.02
N GLY A 104 -7.07 2.80 8.78
CA GLY A 104 -6.12 3.53 7.96
C GLY A 104 -5.39 2.59 7.00
N PHE A 105 -4.19 2.97 6.63
CA PHE A 105 -3.34 2.18 5.76
C PHE A 105 -2.95 0.87 6.46
N PHE A 106 -3.11 -0.27 5.77
CA PHE A 106 -2.93 -1.58 6.41
C PHE A 106 -1.62 -2.26 6.01
N LYS A 107 -1.27 -2.25 4.73
CA LYS A 107 -0.07 -2.93 4.20
C LYS A 107 0.36 -2.33 2.86
N ILE A 108 1.63 -2.51 2.54
CA ILE A 108 2.18 -2.30 1.19
C ILE A 108 2.30 -3.67 0.52
N GLY A 109 2.05 -3.76 -0.79
CA GLY A 109 2.18 -5.01 -1.54
C GLY A 109 3.14 -4.88 -2.72
N PHE A 110 3.92 -5.93 -2.95
CA PHE A 110 4.84 -6.07 -4.08
C PHE A 110 4.51 -7.33 -4.88
N SER A 111 4.35 -7.18 -6.19
CA SER A 111 4.31 -8.32 -7.10
C SER A 111 5.73 -8.82 -7.33
N VAL A 112 5.89 -10.14 -7.34
CA VAL A 112 7.15 -10.81 -7.59
C VAL A 112 6.96 -11.94 -8.60
N ASP A 113 7.97 -12.22 -9.39
CA ASP A 113 7.91 -13.28 -10.40
C ASP A 113 8.06 -14.69 -9.79
N ASN A 114 8.74 -14.80 -8.64
CA ASN A 114 9.02 -16.09 -8.01
C ASN A 114 9.06 -15.96 -6.49
N ILE A 115 8.01 -16.43 -5.84
CA ILE A 115 7.89 -16.44 -4.38
C ILE A 115 8.95 -17.33 -3.70
N ASP A 116 9.31 -18.49 -4.29
CA ASP A 116 10.30 -19.37 -3.66
C ASP A 116 11.68 -18.74 -3.61
N GLU A 117 12.05 -17.98 -4.64
CA GLU A 117 13.30 -17.23 -4.62
C GLU A 117 13.28 -16.11 -3.57
N CYS A 118 12.18 -15.38 -3.47
CA CYS A 118 12.02 -14.36 -2.42
C CYS A 118 12.13 -14.98 -1.01
N LEU A 119 11.50 -16.13 -0.77
CA LEU A 119 11.57 -16.83 0.51
C LEU A 119 13.01 -17.28 0.84
N LYS A 120 13.78 -17.73 -0.15
CA LYS A 120 15.20 -18.07 0.03
C LYS A 120 16.04 -16.83 0.43
N GLN A 121 15.82 -15.70 -0.25
CA GLN A 121 16.52 -14.45 0.08
C GLN A 121 16.18 -13.97 1.49
N LEU A 122 14.90 -14.01 1.88
CA LEU A 122 14.48 -13.67 3.23
C LEU A 122 15.09 -14.60 4.29
N ALA A 123 15.21 -15.90 4.00
CA ALA A 123 15.85 -16.86 4.91
C ALA A 123 17.34 -16.52 5.14
N LEU A 124 18.08 -16.08 4.10
CA LEU A 124 19.46 -15.62 4.23
C LEU A 124 19.56 -14.39 5.15
N LEU A 125 18.57 -13.51 5.11
CA LEU A 125 18.46 -12.34 5.98
C LEU A 125 17.87 -12.66 7.36
N LYS A 126 17.54 -13.93 7.64
CA LYS A 126 16.89 -14.40 8.88
C LYS A 126 15.52 -13.74 9.12
N ILE A 127 14.81 -13.37 8.05
CA ILE A 127 13.47 -12.83 8.10
C ILE A 127 12.49 -14.00 7.92
N ILE A 128 11.60 -14.16 8.89
CA ILE A 128 10.60 -15.24 8.91
C ILE A 128 9.27 -14.65 8.45
N PRO A 129 8.67 -15.17 7.34
CA PRO A 129 7.33 -14.78 6.94
C PRO A 129 6.30 -15.12 8.01
N GLN A 130 5.38 -14.20 8.30
CA GLN A 130 4.31 -14.43 9.27
C GLN A 130 3.25 -15.40 8.75
N ARG A 131 2.96 -15.32 7.45
CA ARG A 131 1.92 -16.13 6.82
C ARG A 131 2.27 -16.36 5.35
N ILE A 132 2.24 -17.61 4.95
CA ILE A 132 2.33 -18.04 3.55
C ILE A 132 0.99 -18.68 3.21
N TYR A 133 0.35 -18.27 2.13
CA TYR A 133 -0.96 -18.80 1.73
C TYR A 133 -1.17 -18.68 0.22
N THR A 134 -2.12 -19.48 -0.28
CA THR A 134 -2.63 -19.35 -1.65
C THR A 134 -3.98 -18.67 -1.59
N ASP A 135 -4.13 -17.60 -2.35
CA ASP A 135 -5.41 -16.90 -2.46
C ASP A 135 -6.45 -17.80 -3.15
N SER A 136 -7.65 -17.88 -2.58
CA SER A 136 -8.67 -18.81 -3.05
C SER A 136 -9.29 -18.41 -4.38
N GLU A 137 -9.28 -17.13 -4.75
CA GLU A 137 -9.86 -16.61 -5.97
C GLU A 137 -8.82 -16.56 -7.09
N THR A 138 -7.71 -15.90 -6.86
CA THR A 138 -6.66 -15.70 -7.86
C THR A 138 -5.76 -16.91 -8.05
N LYS A 139 -5.78 -17.88 -7.10
CA LYS A 139 -4.88 -19.06 -7.02
C LYS A 139 -3.40 -18.70 -6.92
N LYS A 140 -3.11 -17.43 -6.67
CA LYS A 140 -1.75 -16.93 -6.52
C LYS A 140 -1.23 -17.13 -5.10
N ARG A 141 0.04 -17.44 -5.00
CA ARG A 141 0.72 -17.56 -3.71
C ARG A 141 1.03 -16.18 -3.15
N ASN A 142 0.93 -16.07 -1.85
CA ASN A 142 1.17 -14.83 -1.12
C ASN A 142 1.93 -15.12 0.16
N PHE A 143 2.72 -14.16 0.63
CA PHE A 143 3.21 -14.17 2.00
C PHE A 143 3.30 -12.75 2.57
N LEU A 144 3.37 -12.68 3.90
CA LEU A 144 3.48 -11.44 4.67
C LEU A 144 4.77 -11.44 5.48
N ILE A 145 5.44 -10.31 5.49
CA ILE A 145 6.53 -10.01 6.43
C ILE A 145 6.22 -8.72 7.20
N GLU A 146 6.99 -8.48 8.24
CA GLU A 146 6.99 -7.20 8.95
C GLU A 146 8.35 -6.53 8.82
N ASP A 147 8.32 -5.20 8.69
CA ASP A 147 9.53 -4.40 8.87
C ASP A 147 9.90 -4.26 10.37
N PRO A 148 11.01 -3.57 10.73
CA PRO A 148 11.41 -3.39 12.12
C PRO A 148 10.35 -2.73 13.01
N ASP A 149 9.48 -1.91 12.41
CA ASP A 149 8.42 -1.17 13.10
C ASP A 149 7.06 -1.86 13.07
N LYS A 150 7.01 -3.10 12.53
CA LYS A 150 5.81 -3.94 12.41
C LYS A 150 4.84 -3.48 11.33
N ASN A 151 5.28 -2.67 10.38
CA ASN A 151 4.50 -2.40 9.19
C ASN A 151 4.41 -3.65 8.33
N LEU A 152 3.19 -3.97 7.85
CA LEU A 152 2.96 -5.18 7.08
C LEU A 152 3.32 -4.99 5.61
N ILE A 153 4.06 -5.94 5.07
CA ILE A 153 4.46 -6.00 3.67
C ILE A 153 4.03 -7.33 3.09
N GLN A 154 3.28 -7.28 1.98
CA GLN A 154 2.80 -8.46 1.26
C GLN A 154 3.60 -8.67 -0.03
N PHE A 155 3.98 -9.92 -0.27
CA PHE A 155 4.47 -10.36 -1.57
C PHE A 155 3.42 -11.26 -2.23
N PHE A 156 3.25 -11.12 -3.54
CA PHE A 156 2.30 -11.93 -4.31
C PHE A 156 2.81 -12.14 -5.75
N GLU A 157 2.51 -13.32 -6.30
CA GLU A 157 2.73 -13.65 -7.72
C GLU A 157 1.70 -13.03 -8.64
#